data_2cc2861d3643b8932cd92156c24dc9fd
#
_entry.id   2cc2861d3643b8932cd92156c24dc9fd
#
_cell.length_a   1.000
_cell.length_b   1.000
_cell.length_c   1.000
_cell.angle_alpha   90.00
_cell.angle_beta   90.00
_cell.angle_gamma   90.00
#
_symmetry.space_group_name_H-M   'P 1'
#
loop_
_entity.id
_entity.type
_entity.pdbx_description
1 polymer ?
#
loop_
_entity_poly.entity_id
_entity_poly.type
_entity_poly.pdbx_seq_one_letter_code
_entity_poly.pdbx_strand_id
1 'polypeptide(L)'
;RASALNSLVPDKKELDSRMQWFEQARFGMFIHSGVYSSLGCSWNGKKYGGYGEHIQRMARIPVEVYKEKVAGTFNPQEFDAEEWVRIAKETGMGYFNITSKHHDGFAMYDSKVSDYNIVKATPFGRDPMKDLRDACRKAGIKFGFYYSHAFDWGEKEGVGNDWDYDNPGGDKLLGGRDWWETRKDYLPVARKYVDEKAIPQIRELIAMYDPDIMWFDTPHKLPQEECIRIVEATREASPDIIINGRAISGFDRSDYYNT
;
A
#
# COMPACT_ATOMS: atom_id res chain seq x y z
N ARG A 1 -24.07 -10.90 -0.20
CA ARG A 1 -23.28 -9.79 -0.82
C ARG A 1 -23.86 -8.41 -0.46
N ALA A 2 -25.14 -8.14 -0.67
CA ALA A 2 -25.77 -6.85 -0.32
C ALA A 2 -25.72 -6.56 1.20
N SER A 3 -25.84 -7.57 2.04
CA SER A 3 -25.79 -7.46 3.50
C SER A 3 -24.40 -7.03 4.00
N ALA A 4 -23.32 -7.65 3.51
CA ALA A 4 -21.96 -7.29 3.88
C ALA A 4 -21.59 -5.88 3.41
N LEU A 5 -21.97 -5.51 2.18
CA LEU A 5 -21.76 -4.14 1.68
C LEU A 5 -22.54 -3.09 2.50
N ASN A 6 -23.73 -3.43 2.97
CA ASN A 6 -24.51 -2.50 3.81
C ASN A 6 -23.89 -2.29 5.20
N SER A 7 -23.22 -3.29 5.75
CA SER A 7 -22.50 -3.16 7.03
C SER A 7 -21.29 -2.23 6.97
N LEU A 8 -20.74 -2.01 5.77
CA LEU A 8 -19.60 -1.11 5.54
C LEU A 8 -20.01 0.35 5.31
N VAL A 9 -21.33 0.64 5.16
CA VAL A 9 -21.82 2.02 5.07
C VAL A 9 -21.70 2.64 6.46
N PRO A 10 -20.82 3.66 6.63
CA PRO A 10 -20.71 4.30 7.92
C PRO A 10 -22.01 5.05 8.25
N ASP A 11 -22.41 5.04 9.52
CA ASP A 11 -23.39 6.01 10.00
C ASP A 11 -22.84 7.42 9.77
N LYS A 12 -23.71 8.35 9.36
CA LYS A 12 -23.30 9.71 9.04
C LYS A 12 -22.57 10.39 10.20
N LYS A 13 -23.01 10.16 11.43
CA LYS A 13 -22.41 10.74 12.63
C LYS A 13 -21.02 10.16 12.88
N GLU A 14 -20.84 8.86 12.67
CA GLU A 14 -19.53 8.20 12.77
C GLU A 14 -18.58 8.70 11.69
N LEU A 15 -19.05 8.83 10.44
CA LEU A 15 -18.29 9.36 9.33
C LEU A 15 -17.86 10.81 9.59
N ASP A 16 -18.81 11.67 9.98
CA ASP A 16 -18.54 13.08 10.29
C ASP A 16 -17.49 13.20 11.42
N SER A 17 -17.57 12.35 12.44
CA SER A 17 -16.59 12.30 13.53
C SER A 17 -15.19 11.90 13.07
N ARG A 18 -15.08 10.83 12.26
CA ARG A 18 -13.79 10.40 11.68
C ARG A 18 -13.17 11.45 10.77
N MET A 19 -13.99 12.07 9.91
CA MET A 19 -13.54 12.99 8.87
C MET A 19 -13.23 14.40 9.36
N GLN A 20 -13.66 14.78 10.56
CA GLN A 20 -13.53 16.15 11.07
C GLN A 20 -12.10 16.68 10.98
N TRP A 21 -11.13 15.92 11.46
CA TRP A 21 -9.73 16.34 11.42
C TRP A 21 -9.18 16.40 9.98
N PHE A 22 -9.60 15.48 9.12
CA PHE A 22 -9.16 15.42 7.72
C PHE A 22 -9.67 16.61 6.91
N GLU A 23 -10.94 16.97 7.10
CA GLU A 23 -11.55 18.14 6.49
C GLU A 23 -10.89 19.44 6.96
N GLN A 24 -10.48 19.50 8.23
CA GLN A 24 -9.74 20.64 8.78
C GLN A 24 -8.30 20.70 8.25
N ALA A 25 -7.65 19.56 8.11
CA ALA A 25 -6.28 19.49 7.61
C ALA A 25 -6.13 19.93 6.15
N ARG A 26 -7.09 19.58 5.28
CA ARG A 26 -7.21 19.99 3.86
C ARG A 26 -6.01 19.68 2.98
N PHE A 27 -4.80 19.71 3.52
CA PHE A 27 -3.54 19.61 2.79
C PHE A 27 -2.59 18.65 3.50
N GLY A 28 -2.01 17.72 2.76
CA GLY A 28 -1.11 16.71 3.31
C GLY A 28 0.01 16.34 2.35
N MET A 29 1.06 15.72 2.89
CA MET A 29 2.17 15.16 2.14
C MET A 29 1.87 13.71 1.79
N PHE A 30 2.06 13.35 0.53
CA PHE A 30 1.99 11.96 0.09
C PHE A 30 3.29 11.56 -0.62
N ILE A 31 4.04 10.64 -0.04
CA ILE A 31 5.34 10.19 -0.56
C ILE A 31 5.24 8.73 -1.02
N HIS A 32 5.64 8.50 -2.28
CA HIS A 32 5.92 7.17 -2.80
C HIS A 32 7.41 6.91 -2.65
N SER A 33 7.80 6.16 -1.62
CA SER A 33 9.17 5.75 -1.33
C SER A 33 9.24 4.24 -1.19
N GLY A 34 10.15 3.63 -1.92
CA GLY A 34 10.38 2.19 -1.91
C GLY A 34 11.74 1.86 -2.51
N VAL A 35 12.06 0.58 -2.60
CA VAL A 35 13.32 0.14 -3.21
C VAL A 35 13.47 0.60 -4.66
N TYR A 36 12.36 0.78 -5.38
CA TYR A 36 12.31 1.34 -6.73
C TYR A 36 12.86 2.77 -6.82
N SER A 37 12.85 3.52 -5.73
CA SER A 37 13.34 4.91 -5.70
C SER A 37 14.84 5.00 -6.05
N SER A 38 15.63 3.96 -5.78
CA SER A 38 17.05 3.91 -6.13
C SER A 38 17.31 3.82 -7.62
N LEU A 39 16.32 3.45 -8.42
CA LEU A 39 16.50 3.20 -9.86
C LEU A 39 16.25 4.44 -10.74
N GLY A 40 15.58 5.48 -10.24
CA GLY A 40 15.28 6.70 -11.00
C GLY A 40 14.61 6.44 -12.35
N CYS A 41 13.67 5.50 -12.42
CA CYS A 41 13.02 5.02 -13.64
C CYS A 41 13.98 4.44 -14.69
N SER A 42 15.14 3.94 -14.31
CA SER A 42 16.13 3.36 -15.23
C SER A 42 16.49 1.93 -14.84
N TRP A 43 16.67 1.08 -15.83
CA TRP A 43 17.15 -0.30 -15.62
C TRP A 43 18.07 -0.71 -16.76
N ASN A 44 19.24 -1.26 -16.40
CA ASN A 44 20.28 -1.69 -17.37
C ASN A 44 20.61 -0.63 -18.44
N GLY A 45 20.75 0.63 -18.03
CA GLY A 45 21.08 1.75 -18.92
C GLY A 45 19.92 2.28 -19.77
N LYS A 46 18.74 1.67 -19.69
CA LYS A 46 17.53 2.12 -20.38
C LYS A 46 16.64 2.92 -19.44
N LYS A 47 16.19 4.10 -19.89
CA LYS A 47 15.14 4.88 -19.22
C LYS A 47 13.77 4.39 -19.63
N TYR A 48 12.86 4.34 -18.65
CA TYR A 48 11.45 4.00 -18.82
C TYR A 48 10.60 5.23 -18.48
N GLY A 49 9.63 5.55 -19.34
CA GLY A 49 8.63 6.57 -19.04
C GLY A 49 7.60 6.07 -18.04
N GLY A 50 6.88 7.00 -17.39
CA GLY A 50 5.82 6.67 -16.44
C GLY A 50 6.26 6.77 -14.98
N TYR A 51 5.70 5.92 -14.13
CA TYR A 51 5.88 5.98 -12.68
C TYR A 51 7.05 5.13 -12.22
N GLY A 52 7.95 5.68 -11.39
CA GLY A 52 9.12 5.00 -10.88
C GLY A 52 8.81 3.72 -10.10
N GLU A 53 7.74 3.73 -9.34
CA GLU A 53 7.23 2.59 -8.59
C GLU A 53 6.75 1.42 -9.47
N HIS A 54 6.56 1.65 -10.77
CA HIS A 54 6.21 0.63 -11.76
C HIS A 54 7.42 0.04 -12.51
N ILE A 55 8.65 0.42 -12.17
CA ILE A 55 9.84 0.03 -12.93
C ILE A 55 10.02 -1.49 -13.03
N GLN A 56 9.70 -2.25 -11.98
CA GLN A 56 9.80 -3.70 -12.01
C GLN A 56 8.93 -4.30 -13.13
N ARG A 57 7.69 -3.84 -13.25
CA ARG A 57 6.75 -4.26 -14.31
C ARG A 57 7.17 -3.74 -15.69
N MET A 58 7.49 -2.44 -15.79
CA MET A 58 7.83 -1.83 -17.08
C MET A 58 9.08 -2.43 -17.72
N ALA A 59 10.08 -2.75 -16.90
CA ALA A 59 11.30 -3.40 -17.33
C ALA A 59 11.23 -4.94 -17.27
N ARG A 60 10.10 -5.51 -16.81
CA ARG A 60 9.86 -6.95 -16.64
C ARG A 60 11.01 -7.62 -15.86
N ILE A 61 11.40 -6.98 -14.74
CA ILE A 61 12.52 -7.46 -13.92
C ILE A 61 12.05 -8.70 -13.17
N PRO A 62 12.73 -9.85 -13.34
CA PRO A 62 12.40 -11.05 -12.57
C PRO A 62 12.48 -10.80 -11.07
N VAL A 63 11.62 -11.45 -10.31
CA VAL A 63 11.46 -11.22 -8.87
C VAL A 63 12.78 -11.43 -8.12
N GLU A 64 13.49 -12.52 -8.38
CA GLU A 64 14.76 -12.80 -7.71
C GLU A 64 15.86 -11.81 -8.08
N VAL A 65 15.88 -11.31 -9.33
CA VAL A 65 16.80 -10.26 -9.76
C VAL A 65 16.47 -8.93 -9.05
N TYR A 66 15.19 -8.62 -8.92
CA TYR A 66 14.74 -7.42 -8.22
C TYR A 66 15.06 -7.48 -6.71
N LYS A 67 14.84 -8.63 -6.09
CA LYS A 67 15.24 -8.87 -4.69
C LYS A 67 16.73 -8.69 -4.48
N GLU A 68 17.57 -9.31 -5.32
CA GLU A 68 19.02 -9.26 -5.18
C GLU A 68 19.59 -7.88 -5.51
N LYS A 69 19.25 -7.34 -6.69
CA LYS A 69 19.94 -6.15 -7.24
C LYS A 69 19.30 -4.83 -6.85
N VAL A 70 18.04 -4.82 -6.45
CA VAL A 70 17.34 -3.60 -6.07
C VAL A 70 17.13 -3.57 -4.56
N ALA A 71 16.38 -4.51 -3.99
CA ALA A 71 16.16 -4.54 -2.54
C ALA A 71 17.48 -4.81 -1.78
N GLY A 72 18.24 -5.81 -2.18
CA GLY A 72 19.50 -6.19 -1.52
C GLY A 72 20.60 -5.13 -1.53
N THR A 73 20.48 -4.09 -2.34
CA THR A 73 21.41 -2.95 -2.40
C THR A 73 20.81 -1.64 -1.87
N PHE A 74 19.52 -1.65 -1.52
CA PHE A 74 18.82 -0.45 -1.06
C PHE A 74 19.30 -0.02 0.33
N ASN A 75 19.95 1.15 0.40
CA ASN A 75 20.53 1.68 1.63
C ASN A 75 20.38 3.21 1.71
N PRO A 76 19.20 3.73 2.06
CA PRO A 76 18.93 5.16 2.11
C PRO A 76 19.48 5.82 3.39
N GLN A 77 20.81 5.89 3.53
CA GLN A 77 21.51 6.40 4.72
C GLN A 77 21.17 7.86 5.04
N GLU A 78 20.84 8.66 4.02
CA GLU A 78 20.48 10.08 4.17
C GLU A 78 19.01 10.28 4.59
N PHE A 79 18.27 9.18 4.85
CA PHE A 79 16.90 9.29 5.32
C PHE A 79 16.83 9.94 6.69
N ASP A 80 16.09 11.04 6.78
CA ASP A 80 15.85 11.81 8.01
C ASP A 80 14.34 12.08 8.18
N ALA A 81 13.71 11.33 9.08
CA ALA A 81 12.28 11.44 9.34
C ALA A 81 11.87 12.81 9.93
N GLU A 82 12.70 13.37 10.81
CA GLU A 82 12.42 14.68 11.41
C GLU A 82 12.46 15.80 10.37
N GLU A 83 13.43 15.73 9.43
CA GLU A 83 13.51 16.72 8.35
C GLU A 83 12.32 16.64 7.40
N TRP A 84 11.88 15.43 7.00
CA TRP A 84 10.72 15.26 6.15
C TRP A 84 9.44 15.80 6.80
N VAL A 85 9.26 15.49 8.08
CA VAL A 85 8.10 15.96 8.85
C VAL A 85 8.19 17.47 9.13
N ARG A 86 9.39 18.01 9.36
CA ARG A 86 9.61 19.46 9.48
C ARG A 86 9.14 20.21 8.24
N ILE A 87 9.52 19.74 7.04
CA ILE A 87 9.08 20.29 5.76
C ILE A 87 7.55 20.28 5.65
N ALA A 88 6.91 19.14 5.98
CA ALA A 88 5.46 19.04 5.97
C ALA A 88 4.80 20.04 6.93
N LYS A 89 5.34 20.20 8.13
CA LYS A 89 4.82 21.13 9.14
C LYS A 89 4.96 22.58 8.72
N GLU A 90 6.13 22.97 8.25
CA GLU A 90 6.42 24.37 7.85
C GLU A 90 5.63 24.79 6.61
N THR A 91 5.26 23.85 5.75
CA THR A 91 4.40 24.11 4.58
C THR A 91 2.91 24.06 4.89
N GLY A 92 2.53 23.84 6.15
CA GLY A 92 1.14 23.84 6.59
C GLY A 92 0.38 22.54 6.33
N MET A 93 1.07 21.45 6.09
CA MET A 93 0.44 20.14 5.90
C MET A 93 -0.03 19.54 7.22
N GLY A 94 -1.26 19.02 7.27
CA GLY A 94 -1.87 18.46 8.48
C GLY A 94 -1.74 16.95 8.60
N TYR A 95 -1.34 16.26 7.51
CA TYR A 95 -1.10 14.81 7.52
C TYR A 95 0.04 14.42 6.60
N PHE A 96 0.61 13.24 6.87
CA PHE A 96 1.71 12.64 6.14
C PHE A 96 1.35 11.20 5.80
N ASN A 97 1.28 10.87 4.52
CA ASN A 97 0.98 9.52 4.04
C ASN A 97 2.15 8.97 3.23
N ILE A 98 2.54 7.71 3.47
CA ILE A 98 3.69 7.09 2.81
C ILE A 98 3.41 5.64 2.43
N THR A 99 4.07 5.17 1.37
CA THR A 99 3.99 3.78 0.93
C THR A 99 4.63 2.82 1.94
N SER A 100 3.80 2.00 2.60
CA SER A 100 4.26 0.91 3.47
C SER A 100 4.59 -0.36 2.66
N LYS A 101 3.83 -0.65 1.61
CA LYS A 101 4.06 -1.68 0.60
C LYS A 101 3.42 -1.22 -0.71
N HIS A 102 4.22 -1.11 -1.78
CA HIS A 102 3.72 -0.85 -3.12
C HIS A 102 3.49 -2.17 -3.89
N HIS A 103 3.22 -2.08 -5.18
CA HIS A 103 2.92 -3.22 -6.05
C HIS A 103 4.06 -4.24 -6.16
N ASP A 104 5.30 -3.84 -5.92
CA ASP A 104 6.48 -4.72 -5.90
C ASP A 104 6.48 -5.73 -4.73
N GLY A 105 5.54 -5.59 -3.79
CA GLY A 105 5.39 -6.48 -2.65
C GLY A 105 6.40 -6.27 -1.52
N PHE A 106 7.29 -5.28 -1.67
CA PHE A 106 8.32 -4.98 -0.67
C PHE A 106 7.74 -4.18 0.50
N ALA A 107 7.90 -4.70 1.72
CA ALA A 107 7.47 -4.01 2.94
C ALA A 107 8.54 -3.00 3.41
N MET A 108 8.19 -1.72 3.43
CA MET A 108 9.06 -0.62 3.88
C MET A 108 9.07 -0.46 5.41
N TYR A 109 8.70 -1.49 6.15
CA TYR A 109 8.63 -1.55 7.62
C TYR A 109 9.07 -2.93 8.12
N ASP A 110 9.24 -3.10 9.44
CA ASP A 110 9.67 -4.36 10.08
C ASP A 110 8.52 -5.39 10.14
N SER A 111 8.08 -5.87 8.98
CA SER A 111 7.04 -6.89 8.88
C SER A 111 7.49 -8.22 9.50
N LYS A 112 6.60 -8.85 10.26
CA LYS A 112 6.78 -10.23 10.76
C LYS A 112 6.07 -11.27 9.88
N VAL A 113 5.25 -10.80 8.95
CA VAL A 113 4.52 -11.63 7.98
C VAL A 113 5.40 -12.02 6.81
N SER A 114 6.31 -11.12 6.37
CA SER A 114 7.20 -11.38 5.24
C SER A 114 8.61 -10.92 5.53
N ASP A 115 9.60 -11.76 5.23
CA ASP A 115 11.02 -11.41 5.31
C ASP A 115 11.46 -10.49 4.14
N TYR A 116 10.62 -10.31 3.14
CA TYR A 116 10.83 -9.35 2.06
C TYR A 116 10.48 -7.94 2.54
N ASN A 117 11.29 -7.43 3.46
CA ASN A 117 11.10 -6.15 4.13
C ASN A 117 12.43 -5.39 4.32
N ILE A 118 12.33 -4.11 4.59
CA ILE A 118 13.49 -3.19 4.66
C ILE A 118 14.49 -3.54 5.77
N VAL A 119 14.05 -4.15 6.85
CA VAL A 119 14.93 -4.52 7.97
C VAL A 119 15.74 -5.77 7.64
N LYS A 120 15.11 -6.79 7.05
CA LYS A 120 15.76 -8.09 6.81
C LYS A 120 16.41 -8.20 5.43
N ALA A 121 15.84 -7.58 4.41
CA ALA A 121 16.23 -7.76 3.02
C ALA A 121 17.14 -6.65 2.46
N THR A 122 17.49 -5.66 3.29
CA THR A 122 18.34 -4.54 2.84
C THR A 122 19.50 -4.29 3.80
N PRO A 123 20.62 -3.69 3.33
CA PRO A 123 21.70 -3.24 4.20
C PRO A 123 21.30 -2.07 5.11
N PHE A 124 20.22 -1.38 4.85
CA PHE A 124 19.67 -0.32 5.72
C PHE A 124 19.32 -0.85 7.11
N GLY A 125 18.68 -2.01 7.20
CA GLY A 125 18.52 -2.80 8.42
C GLY A 125 17.71 -2.17 9.54
N ARG A 126 16.96 -1.09 9.28
CA ARG A 126 16.11 -0.42 10.29
C ARG A 126 14.75 -0.03 9.71
N ASP A 127 13.82 0.32 10.59
CA ASP A 127 12.41 0.61 10.26
C ASP A 127 12.18 2.12 10.16
N PRO A 128 12.08 2.68 8.92
CA PRO A 128 11.84 4.11 8.74
C PRO A 128 10.42 4.54 9.10
N MET A 129 9.45 3.62 9.11
CA MET A 129 8.05 3.94 9.38
C MET A 129 7.84 4.29 10.84
N LYS A 130 8.58 3.63 11.74
CA LYS A 130 8.58 3.97 13.16
C LYS A 130 9.11 5.39 13.38
N ASP A 131 10.22 5.74 12.75
CA ASP A 131 10.82 7.07 12.87
C ASP A 131 9.87 8.15 12.35
N LEU A 132 9.24 7.93 11.18
CA LEU A 132 8.27 8.86 10.61
C LEU A 132 7.02 9.02 11.49
N ARG A 133 6.47 7.92 12.00
CA ARG A 133 5.32 7.97 12.90
C ARG A 133 5.63 8.80 14.14
N ASP A 134 6.79 8.55 14.76
CA ASP A 134 7.20 9.26 15.98
C ASP A 134 7.44 10.76 15.71
N ALA A 135 8.07 11.11 14.59
CA ALA A 135 8.26 12.49 14.15
C ALA A 135 6.92 13.20 13.88
N CYS A 136 5.98 12.55 13.19
CA CYS A 136 4.65 13.09 12.94
C CYS A 136 3.89 13.38 14.24
N ARG A 137 3.90 12.45 15.20
CA ARG A 137 3.26 12.63 16.50
C ARG A 137 3.86 13.78 17.28
N LYS A 138 5.20 13.90 17.32
CA LYS A 138 5.92 15.01 17.95
C LYS A 138 5.55 16.35 17.32
N ALA A 139 5.35 16.39 16.01
CA ALA A 139 4.96 17.60 15.27
C ALA A 139 3.46 17.91 15.30
N GLY A 140 2.62 17.01 15.81
CA GLY A 140 1.15 17.13 15.76
C GLY A 140 0.57 16.97 14.36
N ILE A 141 1.23 16.18 13.51
CA ILE A 141 0.79 15.82 12.15
C ILE A 141 0.21 14.41 12.18
N LYS A 142 -0.93 14.20 11.52
CA LYS A 142 -1.53 12.90 11.34
C LYS A 142 -0.67 12.02 10.42
N PHE A 143 -0.63 10.71 10.69
CA PHE A 143 0.23 9.78 9.96
C PHE A 143 -0.58 8.65 9.32
N GLY A 144 -0.28 8.32 8.07
CA GLY A 144 -0.97 7.29 7.36
C GLY A 144 -0.11 6.49 6.40
N PHE A 145 -0.66 5.37 5.94
CA PHE A 145 0.00 4.46 5.01
C PHE A 145 -0.77 4.33 3.69
N TYR A 146 -0.02 4.27 2.60
CA TYR A 146 -0.43 3.60 1.38
C TYR A 146 -0.11 2.10 1.51
N TYR A 147 -1.04 1.25 1.13
CA TYR A 147 -0.85 -0.20 1.05
C TYR A 147 -1.47 -0.75 -0.24
N SER A 148 -0.65 -1.37 -1.08
CA SER A 148 -1.12 -2.09 -2.28
C SER A 148 -1.75 -3.42 -1.87
N HIS A 149 -3.07 -3.45 -1.77
CA HIS A 149 -3.80 -4.62 -1.31
C HIS A 149 -4.13 -5.61 -2.43
N ALA A 150 -4.21 -5.14 -3.68
CA ALA A 150 -4.57 -5.95 -4.83
C ALA A 150 -3.35 -6.48 -5.58
N PHE A 151 -2.41 -5.60 -5.96
CA PHE A 151 -1.18 -6.03 -6.59
C PHE A 151 -0.11 -6.44 -5.59
N ASP A 152 0.56 -7.56 -5.87
CA ASP A 152 1.80 -7.95 -5.22
C ASP A 152 2.64 -8.75 -6.21
N TRP A 153 3.59 -8.06 -6.85
CA TRP A 153 4.44 -8.67 -7.86
C TRP A 153 5.56 -9.53 -7.28
N GLY A 154 5.85 -9.38 -6.00
CA GLY A 154 6.87 -10.14 -5.28
C GLY A 154 6.41 -11.52 -4.81
N GLU A 155 5.09 -11.75 -4.80
CA GLU A 155 4.51 -13.01 -4.31
C GLU A 155 3.97 -13.88 -5.44
N LYS A 156 4.29 -15.18 -5.36
CA LYS A 156 3.82 -16.16 -6.35
C LYS A 156 2.30 -16.33 -6.32
N GLU A 157 1.69 -16.17 -5.16
CA GLU A 157 0.25 -16.20 -4.95
C GLU A 157 -0.41 -14.83 -5.13
N GLY A 158 0.39 -13.81 -5.42
CA GLY A 158 -0.09 -12.44 -5.66
C GLY A 158 -0.82 -12.27 -7.00
N VAL A 159 -1.15 -11.04 -7.33
CA VAL A 159 -1.81 -10.66 -8.58
C VAL A 159 -0.94 -9.67 -9.33
N GLY A 160 -0.93 -9.76 -10.64
CA GLY A 160 -0.36 -8.76 -11.54
C GLY A 160 1.04 -9.02 -12.08
N ASN A 161 1.75 -10.06 -11.63
CA ASN A 161 3.04 -10.44 -12.21
C ASN A 161 2.86 -11.55 -13.27
N ASP A 162 2.76 -11.13 -14.52
CA ASP A 162 2.62 -12.04 -15.68
C ASP A 162 3.93 -12.24 -16.45
N TRP A 163 5.03 -11.63 -16.00
CA TRP A 163 6.34 -11.74 -16.68
C TRP A 163 7.26 -12.77 -16.02
N ASP A 164 6.97 -13.17 -14.77
CA ASP A 164 7.80 -14.11 -14.01
C ASP A 164 6.95 -15.23 -13.38
N TYR A 165 5.67 -14.94 -13.15
CA TYR A 165 4.68 -15.89 -12.64
C TYR A 165 3.48 -15.96 -13.59
N ASP A 166 2.67 -17.02 -13.50
CA ASP A 166 1.39 -17.11 -14.24
C ASP A 166 0.25 -16.47 -13.43
N ASN A 167 0.46 -15.22 -12.99
CA ASN A 167 -0.50 -14.47 -12.22
C ASN A 167 -1.49 -13.75 -13.12
N PRO A 168 -2.81 -13.76 -12.80
CA PRO A 168 -3.77 -12.95 -13.50
C PRO A 168 -3.64 -11.45 -13.17
N GLY A 169 -4.32 -10.61 -13.94
CA GLY A 169 -4.44 -9.18 -13.69
C GLY A 169 -3.22 -8.34 -14.08
N GLY A 170 -2.23 -8.95 -14.74
CA GLY A 170 -0.98 -8.29 -15.13
C GLY A 170 -1.12 -7.34 -16.31
N ASP A 171 -0.09 -7.23 -17.04
CA ASP A 171 0.24 -6.64 -18.31
C ASP A 171 -0.26 -5.21 -18.59
N LYS A 172 -1.49 -4.87 -18.45
CA LYS A 172 -2.01 -3.53 -18.75
C LYS A 172 -2.69 -2.94 -17.53
N LEU A 173 -2.46 -1.66 -17.27
CA LEU A 173 -3.17 -0.93 -16.21
C LEU A 173 -4.69 -1.13 -16.28
N LEU A 174 -5.23 -1.22 -17.50
CA LEU A 174 -6.64 -1.48 -17.78
C LEU A 174 -6.90 -2.93 -18.22
N GLY A 175 -5.87 -3.72 -18.51
CA GLY A 175 -5.98 -5.14 -18.85
C GLY A 175 -6.10 -6.00 -17.59
N GLY A 176 -6.66 -7.20 -17.73
CA GLY A 176 -6.82 -8.14 -16.64
C GLY A 176 -7.77 -7.66 -15.52
N ARG A 177 -8.65 -6.68 -15.81
CA ARG A 177 -9.80 -6.39 -14.96
C ARG A 177 -10.75 -7.57 -15.03
N ASP A 178 -11.39 -7.89 -13.90
CA ASP A 178 -12.36 -8.99 -13.81
C ASP A 178 -11.76 -10.35 -14.23
N TRP A 179 -10.45 -10.53 -14.04
CA TRP A 179 -9.75 -11.78 -14.39
C TRP A 179 -10.39 -13.02 -13.74
N TRP A 180 -11.08 -12.86 -12.64
CA TRP A 180 -11.78 -13.93 -11.90
C TRP A 180 -12.97 -14.52 -12.69
N GLU A 181 -13.44 -13.88 -13.73
CA GLU A 181 -14.45 -14.44 -14.62
C GLU A 181 -13.85 -15.53 -15.52
N THR A 182 -12.59 -15.38 -15.91
CA THR A 182 -11.88 -16.29 -16.81
C THR A 182 -10.89 -17.21 -16.08
N ARG A 183 -10.29 -16.77 -14.98
CA ARG A 183 -9.31 -17.50 -14.18
C ARG A 183 -9.90 -17.89 -12.83
N LYS A 184 -11.03 -18.59 -12.84
CA LYS A 184 -11.69 -19.10 -11.62
C LYS A 184 -10.82 -20.05 -10.81
N ASP A 185 -9.90 -20.73 -11.47
CA ASP A 185 -8.86 -21.57 -10.87
C ASP A 185 -7.94 -20.81 -9.91
N TYR A 186 -7.77 -19.51 -10.14
CA TYR A 186 -6.92 -18.66 -9.32
C TYR A 186 -7.62 -18.01 -8.11
N LEU A 187 -8.94 -18.07 -8.03
CA LEU A 187 -9.69 -17.49 -6.89
C LEU A 187 -9.22 -17.99 -5.52
N PRO A 188 -9.01 -19.31 -5.31
CA PRO A 188 -8.51 -19.81 -4.02
C PRO A 188 -7.08 -19.31 -3.73
N VAL A 189 -6.25 -19.12 -4.77
CA VAL A 189 -4.87 -18.65 -4.64
C VAL A 189 -4.85 -17.19 -4.19
N ALA A 190 -5.64 -16.33 -4.86
CA ALA A 190 -5.78 -14.93 -4.47
C ALA A 190 -6.35 -14.78 -3.05
N ARG A 191 -7.31 -15.62 -2.68
CA ARG A 191 -7.86 -15.65 -1.32
C ARG A 191 -6.79 -16.03 -0.29
N LYS A 192 -5.96 -17.03 -0.59
CA LYS A 192 -4.83 -17.41 0.26
C LYS A 192 -3.88 -16.25 0.49
N TYR A 193 -3.52 -15.51 -0.57
CA TYR A 193 -2.71 -14.29 -0.47
C TYR A 193 -3.35 -13.26 0.49
N VAL A 194 -4.65 -13.03 0.36
CA VAL A 194 -5.38 -12.10 1.25
C VAL A 194 -5.32 -12.57 2.70
N ASP A 195 -5.51 -13.88 2.95
CA ASP A 195 -5.52 -14.45 4.30
C ASP A 195 -4.12 -14.50 4.93
N GLU A 196 -3.09 -14.81 4.16
CA GLU A 196 -1.75 -15.09 4.69
C GLU A 196 -0.81 -13.88 4.63
N LYS A 197 -1.09 -12.89 3.76
CA LYS A 197 -0.23 -11.71 3.63
C LYS A 197 -0.99 -10.39 3.79
N ALA A 198 -1.99 -10.10 2.96
CA ALA A 198 -2.58 -8.76 2.92
C ALA A 198 -3.24 -8.37 4.25
N ILE A 199 -4.18 -9.15 4.75
CA ILE A 199 -4.84 -8.89 6.03
C ILE A 199 -3.86 -8.90 7.22
N PRO A 200 -2.97 -9.91 7.37
CA PRO A 200 -1.97 -9.89 8.43
C PRO A 200 -1.07 -8.65 8.41
N GLN A 201 -0.57 -8.22 7.24
CA GLN A 201 0.27 -7.02 7.15
C GLN A 201 -0.51 -5.74 7.48
N ILE A 202 -1.77 -5.62 7.06
CA ILE A 202 -2.62 -4.48 7.43
C ILE A 202 -2.82 -4.42 8.95
N ARG A 203 -3.09 -5.56 9.59
CA ARG A 203 -3.20 -5.65 11.04
C ARG A 203 -1.89 -5.31 11.76
N GLU A 204 -0.74 -5.74 11.22
CA GLU A 204 0.57 -5.33 11.75
C GLU A 204 0.76 -3.81 11.69
N LEU A 205 0.51 -3.19 10.53
CA LEU A 205 0.65 -1.76 10.34
C LEU A 205 -0.20 -0.98 11.35
N ILE A 206 -1.43 -1.41 11.57
CA ILE A 206 -2.34 -0.79 12.53
C ILE A 206 -1.82 -0.97 13.96
N ALA A 207 -1.45 -2.20 14.34
CA ALA A 207 -0.99 -2.51 15.70
C ALA A 207 0.35 -1.85 16.04
N MET A 208 1.28 -1.78 15.09
CA MET A 208 2.64 -1.27 15.33
C MET A 208 2.72 0.26 15.28
N TYR A 209 1.93 0.90 14.42
CA TYR A 209 2.10 2.33 14.13
C TYR A 209 0.88 3.17 14.45
N ASP A 210 -0.30 2.57 14.68
CA ASP A 210 -1.55 3.26 14.96
C ASP A 210 -1.80 4.42 13.95
N PRO A 211 -1.90 4.12 12.65
CA PRO A 211 -2.05 5.14 11.61
C PRO A 211 -3.44 5.76 11.63
N ASP A 212 -3.54 7.01 11.20
CA ASP A 212 -4.80 7.74 11.05
C ASP A 212 -5.47 7.48 9.68
N ILE A 213 -4.67 7.05 8.69
CA ILE A 213 -5.14 6.79 7.31
C ILE A 213 -4.59 5.46 6.83
N MET A 214 -5.44 4.66 6.17
CA MET A 214 -5.04 3.55 5.30
C MET A 214 -5.51 3.84 3.88
N TRP A 215 -4.57 4.06 2.99
CA TRP A 215 -4.82 4.38 1.59
C TRP A 215 -4.55 3.16 0.72
N PHE A 216 -5.61 2.59 0.15
CA PHE A 216 -5.58 1.43 -0.74
C PHE A 216 -5.52 1.82 -2.20
N ASP A 217 -5.15 0.87 -3.07
CA ASP A 217 -4.99 1.13 -4.49
C ASP A 217 -5.40 -0.06 -5.38
N THR A 218 -5.74 0.24 -6.63
CA THR A 218 -6.04 -0.74 -7.69
C THR A 218 -7.08 -1.82 -7.33
N PRO A 219 -8.22 -1.47 -6.72
CA PRO A 219 -9.21 -2.45 -6.24
C PRO A 219 -9.83 -3.29 -7.38
N HIS A 220 -9.76 -2.77 -8.62
CA HIS A 220 -10.25 -3.47 -9.82
C HIS A 220 -9.38 -4.67 -10.25
N LYS A 221 -8.32 -4.95 -9.50
CA LYS A 221 -7.42 -6.09 -9.72
C LYS A 221 -7.64 -7.23 -8.73
N LEU A 222 -8.60 -7.09 -7.83
CA LEU A 222 -8.96 -8.11 -6.86
C LEU A 222 -10.49 -8.28 -6.85
N PRO A 223 -11.02 -9.52 -6.67
CA PRO A 223 -12.46 -9.71 -6.53
C PRO A 223 -13.05 -8.82 -5.43
N GLN A 224 -14.21 -8.21 -5.70
CA GLN A 224 -14.85 -7.30 -4.76
C GLN A 224 -15.05 -7.92 -3.37
N GLU A 225 -15.35 -9.22 -3.30
CA GLU A 225 -15.48 -9.96 -2.04
C GLU A 225 -14.21 -9.91 -1.20
N GLU A 226 -13.04 -10.05 -1.81
CA GLU A 226 -11.76 -9.98 -1.10
C GLU A 226 -11.44 -8.54 -0.65
N CYS A 227 -11.77 -7.54 -1.46
CA CYS A 227 -11.65 -6.14 -1.05
C CYS A 227 -12.54 -5.82 0.17
N ILE A 228 -13.78 -6.35 0.20
CA ILE A 228 -14.68 -6.22 1.34
C ILE A 228 -14.06 -6.81 2.61
N ARG A 229 -13.52 -8.02 2.54
CA ARG A 229 -12.86 -8.69 3.67
C ARG A 229 -11.67 -7.88 4.20
N ILE A 230 -10.89 -7.27 3.31
CA ILE A 230 -9.77 -6.40 3.68
C ILE A 230 -10.28 -5.16 4.42
N VAL A 231 -11.34 -4.51 3.94
CA VAL A 231 -11.92 -3.33 4.61
C VAL A 231 -12.51 -3.71 5.96
N GLU A 232 -13.24 -4.82 6.05
CA GLU A 232 -13.76 -5.34 7.32
C GLU A 232 -12.64 -5.57 8.34
N ALA A 233 -11.57 -6.28 7.95
CA ALA A 233 -10.41 -6.52 8.81
C ALA A 233 -9.72 -5.21 9.25
N THR A 234 -9.67 -4.22 8.38
CA THR A 234 -9.12 -2.89 8.68
C THR A 234 -9.98 -2.17 9.73
N ARG A 235 -11.30 -2.18 9.57
CA ARG A 235 -12.26 -1.59 10.53
C ARG A 235 -12.28 -2.30 11.87
N GLU A 236 -12.18 -3.62 11.88
CA GLU A 236 -12.05 -4.40 13.11
C GLU A 236 -10.79 -4.02 13.90
N ALA A 237 -9.67 -3.83 13.19
CA ALA A 237 -8.40 -3.47 13.81
C ALA A 237 -8.34 -2.01 14.27
N SER A 238 -9.00 -1.09 13.56
CA SER A 238 -9.08 0.35 13.88
C SER A 238 -10.39 0.95 13.37
N PRO A 239 -11.41 1.11 14.22
CA PRO A 239 -12.70 1.67 13.84
C PRO A 239 -12.64 3.10 13.31
N ASP A 240 -11.70 3.90 13.81
CA ASP A 240 -11.59 5.33 13.50
C ASP A 240 -10.63 5.66 12.34
N ILE A 241 -9.95 4.66 11.78
CA ILE A 241 -9.03 4.87 10.66
C ILE A 241 -9.76 5.35 9.41
N ILE A 242 -9.20 6.34 8.72
CA ILE A 242 -9.77 6.81 7.46
C ILE A 242 -9.34 5.87 6.32
N ILE A 243 -10.31 5.47 5.49
CA ILE A 243 -10.13 4.60 4.33
C ILE A 243 -10.55 5.34 3.07
N ASN A 244 -9.67 5.35 2.06
CA ASN A 244 -9.91 6.02 0.78
C ASN A 244 -10.82 5.25 -0.19
N GLY A 245 -11.28 5.92 -1.23
CA GLY A 245 -12.20 5.38 -2.24
C GLY A 245 -11.66 4.28 -3.13
N ARG A 246 -10.35 4.00 -3.07
CA ARG A 246 -9.74 2.90 -3.82
C ARG A 246 -9.61 1.59 -3.04
N ALA A 247 -10.30 1.48 -1.92
CA ALA A 247 -10.35 0.22 -1.17
C ALA A 247 -11.19 -0.86 -1.88
N ILE A 248 -12.32 -0.45 -2.49
CA ILE A 248 -13.26 -1.35 -3.18
C ILE A 248 -13.65 -0.73 -4.52
N SER A 249 -13.59 -1.49 -5.63
CA SER A 249 -13.94 -1.01 -6.96
C SER A 249 -15.43 -0.73 -7.10
N GLY A 250 -15.79 0.40 -7.73
CA GLY A 250 -17.17 0.79 -7.97
C GLY A 250 -17.97 1.07 -6.69
N PHE A 251 -17.28 1.45 -5.64
CA PHE A 251 -17.84 1.58 -4.31
C PHE A 251 -17.81 3.03 -3.83
N ASP A 252 -18.98 3.58 -3.53
CA ASP A 252 -19.21 4.93 -3.05
C ASP A 252 -19.31 5.05 -1.52
N ARG A 253 -18.78 4.06 -0.79
CA ARG A 253 -18.92 3.90 0.67
C ARG A 253 -17.60 3.96 1.42
N SER A 254 -16.63 4.59 0.84
CA SER A 254 -15.39 4.99 1.49
C SER A 254 -15.59 6.25 2.32
N ASP A 255 -14.65 6.55 3.18
CA ASP A 255 -14.69 7.78 3.96
C ASP A 255 -14.53 9.02 3.07
N TYR A 256 -13.78 8.90 1.96
CA TYR A 256 -13.65 9.94 0.93
C TYR A 256 -13.31 9.36 -0.45
N TYR A 257 -13.63 10.12 -1.50
CA TYR A 257 -13.31 9.75 -2.87
C TYR A 257 -11.90 10.18 -3.26
N ASN A 258 -11.29 9.39 -4.16
CA ASN A 258 -10.10 9.77 -4.89
C ASN A 258 -10.51 10.25 -6.29
N THR A 259 -10.06 11.43 -6.66
CA THR A 259 -10.20 11.97 -8.02
C THR A 259 -9.07 11.50 -8.92
#